data_d3c3b79b2fff8f6b0c00ac3c127e909b
#
_entry.id   d3c3b79b2fff8f6b0c00ac3c127e909b
#
_cell.length_a   1.000
_cell.length_b   1.000
_cell.length_c   1.000
_cell.angle_alpha   90.00
_cell.angle_beta   90.00
_cell.angle_gamma   90.00
#
_symmetry.space_group_name_H-M   'P 1'
#
loop_
_entity.id
_entity.type
_entity.pdbx_description
1 polymer ?
#
loop_
_entity_poly.entity_id
_entity_poly.type
_entity_poly.pdbx_seq_one_letter_code
_entity_poly.pdbx_strand_id
1 'polypeptide(L)'
;MARPNSRAVALDLLQEVLVRQRTLDEAMDKNAHWPELEPRDRAFARLLTSTTLRRLGEINQALDMFVTERLSPKARAVFYALRLGAGRAGAE
;
A
#
# COMPACT_ATOMS: atom_id res chain seq x y z
N MET A 1 -18.75 -8.83 -20.73
CA MET A 1 -18.09 -8.24 -19.57
C MET A 1 -16.86 -9.05 -19.19
N ALA A 2 -15.75 -8.39 -19.00
CA ALA A 2 -14.51 -9.08 -18.66
C ALA A 2 -14.59 -9.68 -17.26
N ARG A 3 -14.01 -10.86 -17.09
CA ARG A 3 -13.88 -11.45 -15.76
C ARG A 3 -12.94 -10.59 -14.92
N PRO A 4 -13.18 -10.48 -13.60
CA PRO A 4 -12.19 -9.83 -12.75
C PRO A 4 -10.90 -10.65 -12.82
N ASN A 5 -9.76 -9.96 -12.95
CA ASN A 5 -8.48 -10.63 -12.97
C ASN A 5 -7.70 -10.29 -11.70
N SER A 6 -6.76 -11.17 -11.37
CA SER A 6 -5.99 -11.04 -10.12
C SER A 6 -5.20 -9.73 -10.04
N ARG A 7 -4.71 -9.22 -11.17
CA ARG A 7 -3.95 -7.96 -11.18
C ARG A 7 -4.83 -6.76 -10.90
N ALA A 8 -6.02 -6.70 -11.50
CA ALA A 8 -6.96 -5.61 -11.25
C ALA A 8 -7.42 -5.62 -9.80
N VAL A 9 -7.72 -6.80 -9.27
CA VAL A 9 -8.11 -6.93 -7.85
C VAL A 9 -6.95 -6.51 -6.95
N ALA A 10 -5.71 -6.90 -7.27
CA ALA A 10 -4.55 -6.48 -6.48
C ALA A 10 -4.41 -4.96 -6.45
N LEU A 11 -4.64 -4.27 -7.57
CA LEU A 11 -4.63 -2.81 -7.60
C LEU A 11 -5.71 -2.22 -6.69
N ASP A 12 -6.91 -2.78 -6.72
CA ASP A 12 -7.99 -2.34 -5.84
C ASP A 12 -7.61 -2.52 -4.38
N LEU A 13 -7.01 -3.66 -4.04
CA LEU A 13 -6.55 -3.93 -2.67
C LEU A 13 -5.46 -2.95 -2.24
N LEU A 14 -4.51 -2.64 -3.14
CA LEU A 14 -3.47 -1.66 -2.84
C LEU A 14 -4.07 -0.29 -2.57
N GLN A 15 -5.05 0.14 -3.35
CA GLN A 15 -5.72 1.41 -3.12
C GLN A 15 -6.39 1.44 -1.76
N GLU A 16 -7.09 0.39 -1.38
CA GLU A 16 -7.75 0.32 -0.09
C GLU A 16 -6.74 0.40 1.06
N VAL A 17 -5.62 -0.28 0.94
CA VAL A 17 -4.60 -0.27 1.99
C VAL A 17 -3.86 1.07 2.04
N LEU A 18 -3.43 1.59 0.90
CA LEU A 18 -2.57 2.78 0.86
C LEU A 18 -3.34 4.08 0.98
N VAL A 19 -4.51 4.16 0.36
CA VAL A 19 -5.30 5.41 0.36
C VAL A 19 -6.26 5.46 1.53
N ARG A 20 -6.96 4.36 1.81
CA ARG A 20 -7.98 4.31 2.85
C ARG A 20 -7.47 3.74 4.17
N GLN A 21 -6.19 3.36 4.22
CA GLN A 21 -5.55 2.86 5.44
C GLN A 21 -6.24 1.65 6.05
N ARG A 22 -6.79 0.79 5.20
CA ARG A 22 -7.39 -0.46 5.65
C ARG A 22 -6.32 -1.54 5.73
N THR A 23 -6.57 -2.54 6.56
CA THR A 23 -5.72 -3.74 6.55
C THR A 23 -5.97 -4.53 5.27
N LEU A 24 -5.03 -5.38 4.90
CA LEU A 24 -5.21 -6.23 3.72
C LEU A 24 -6.43 -7.14 3.86
N ASP A 25 -6.65 -7.69 5.05
CA ASP A 25 -7.81 -8.54 5.30
C ASP A 25 -9.12 -7.78 5.12
N GLU A 26 -9.21 -6.56 5.62
CA GLU A 26 -10.39 -5.72 5.43
C GLU A 26 -10.59 -5.38 3.96
N ALA A 27 -9.50 -5.08 3.25
CA ALA A 27 -9.58 -4.76 1.82
C ALA A 27 -10.11 -5.95 1.03
N MET A 28 -9.67 -7.17 1.36
CA MET A 28 -10.16 -8.37 0.71
C MET A 28 -11.65 -8.61 1.00
N ASP A 29 -12.06 -8.45 2.26
CA ASP A 29 -13.45 -8.64 2.65
C ASP A 29 -14.39 -7.67 1.94
N LYS A 30 -13.94 -6.46 1.71
CA LYS A 30 -14.77 -5.41 1.11
C LYS A 30 -14.70 -5.37 -0.40
N ASN A 31 -13.81 -6.12 -1.02
CA ASN A 31 -13.67 -6.12 -2.46
C ASN A 31 -14.80 -6.97 -3.08
N ALA A 32 -15.59 -6.35 -3.95
CA ALA A 32 -16.74 -7.01 -4.57
C ALA A 32 -16.32 -8.15 -5.50
N HIS A 33 -15.13 -8.06 -6.07
CA HIS A 33 -14.64 -9.07 -7.01
C HIS A 33 -13.85 -10.18 -6.36
N TRP A 34 -13.51 -10.04 -5.08
CA TRP A 34 -12.70 -11.04 -4.38
C TRP A 34 -13.34 -12.44 -4.38
N PRO A 35 -14.65 -12.55 -4.04
CA PRO A 35 -15.30 -13.87 -4.06
C PRO A 35 -15.44 -14.47 -5.46
N GLU A 36 -15.37 -13.64 -6.50
CA GLU A 36 -15.50 -14.10 -7.89
C GLU A 36 -14.22 -14.71 -8.41
N LEU A 37 -13.09 -14.48 -7.74
CA LEU A 37 -11.81 -15.05 -8.15
C LEU A 37 -11.73 -16.51 -7.76
N GLU A 38 -11.09 -17.31 -8.61
CA GLU A 38 -10.75 -18.69 -8.26
C GLU A 38 -9.71 -18.69 -7.14
N PRO A 39 -9.64 -19.77 -6.33
CA PRO A 39 -8.69 -19.83 -5.21
C PRO A 39 -7.24 -19.55 -5.63
N ARG A 40 -6.83 -20.02 -6.81
CA ARG A 40 -5.51 -19.77 -7.35
C ARG A 40 -5.28 -18.28 -7.62
N ASP A 41 -6.28 -17.61 -8.18
CA ASP A 41 -6.19 -16.19 -8.49
C ASP A 41 -6.22 -15.34 -7.24
N ARG A 42 -6.99 -15.75 -6.23
CA ARG A 42 -6.99 -15.09 -4.92
C ARG A 42 -5.61 -15.17 -4.26
N ALA A 43 -4.99 -16.35 -4.31
CA ALA A 43 -3.65 -16.54 -3.77
C ALA A 43 -2.64 -15.66 -4.49
N PHE A 44 -2.73 -15.58 -5.81
CA PHE A 44 -1.83 -14.73 -6.59
C PHE A 44 -2.04 -13.26 -6.29
N ALA A 45 -3.28 -12.79 -6.24
CA ALA A 45 -3.59 -11.39 -5.93
C ALA A 45 -3.09 -11.01 -4.54
N ARG A 46 -3.27 -11.90 -3.55
CA ARG A 46 -2.79 -11.67 -2.20
C ARG A 46 -1.27 -11.59 -2.15
N LEU A 47 -0.61 -12.51 -2.82
CA LEU A 47 0.85 -12.53 -2.89
C LEU A 47 1.39 -11.25 -3.55
N LEU A 48 0.79 -10.86 -4.67
CA LEU A 48 1.20 -9.68 -5.40
C LEU A 48 1.03 -8.42 -4.54
N THR A 49 -0.10 -8.29 -3.88
CA THR A 49 -0.39 -7.15 -3.01
C THR A 49 0.57 -7.09 -1.82
N SER A 50 0.74 -8.21 -1.11
CA SER A 50 1.59 -8.25 0.08
C SER A 50 3.07 -8.03 -0.28
N THR A 51 3.52 -8.56 -1.40
CA THR A 51 4.89 -8.33 -1.87
C THR A 51 5.12 -6.86 -2.22
N THR A 52 4.15 -6.24 -2.89
CA THR A 52 4.24 -4.83 -3.25
C THR A 52 4.27 -3.95 -2.00
N LEU A 53 3.41 -4.23 -1.02
CA LEU A 53 3.40 -3.49 0.24
C LEU A 53 4.72 -3.63 0.98
N ARG A 54 5.30 -4.81 0.99
CA ARG A 54 6.61 -5.03 1.62
C ARG A 54 7.69 -4.21 0.94
N ARG A 55 7.72 -4.19 -0.39
CA ARG A 55 8.71 -3.41 -1.14
C ARG A 55 8.54 -1.92 -0.93
N LEU A 56 7.30 -1.44 -0.85
CA LEU A 56 7.06 -0.03 -0.52
C LEU A 56 7.57 0.31 0.87
N GLY A 57 7.40 -0.59 1.84
CA GLY A 57 7.96 -0.41 3.18
C GLY A 57 9.47 -0.32 3.17
N GLU A 58 10.14 -1.17 2.39
CA GLU A 58 11.59 -1.14 2.24
C GLU A 58 12.07 0.17 1.60
N ILE A 59 11.36 0.65 0.58
CA ILE A 59 11.68 1.92 -0.07
C ILE A 59 11.52 3.07 0.92
N ASN A 60 10.47 3.07 1.73
CA ASN A 60 10.26 4.10 2.74
C ASN A 60 11.39 4.10 3.78
N GLN A 61 11.85 2.92 4.20
CA GLN A 61 12.97 2.81 5.12
C GLN A 61 14.26 3.37 4.51
N ALA A 62 14.51 3.05 3.25
CA ALA A 62 15.68 3.56 2.54
C ALA A 62 15.62 5.08 2.42
N LEU A 63 14.45 5.64 2.14
CA LEU A 63 14.26 7.09 2.08
C LEU A 63 14.49 7.73 3.44
N ASP A 64 14.01 7.12 4.52
CA ASP A 64 14.23 7.62 5.88
C ASP A 64 15.72 7.68 6.21
N MET A 65 16.47 6.65 5.88
CA MET A 65 17.92 6.62 6.08
C MET A 65 18.61 7.70 5.26
N PHE A 66 18.22 7.86 4.00
CA PHE A 66 18.77 8.89 3.14
C PHE A 66 18.51 10.29 3.73
N VAL A 67 17.27 10.54 4.14
CA VAL A 67 16.90 11.83 4.73
C VAL A 67 17.71 12.10 5.99
N THR A 68 17.90 11.09 6.83
CA THR A 68 18.67 11.22 8.08
C THR A 68 20.13 11.55 7.81
N GLU A 69 20.73 10.91 6.79
CA GLU A 69 22.16 11.04 6.53
C GLU A 69 22.52 12.22 5.63
N ARG A 70 21.63 12.58 4.69
CA ARG A 70 21.96 13.50 3.61
C ARG A 70 21.34 14.88 3.73
N LEU A 71 20.24 14.99 4.43
CA LEU A 71 19.55 16.28 4.55
C LEU A 71 19.95 16.99 5.84
N SER A 72 19.94 18.35 5.77
CA SER A 72 20.14 19.17 6.95
C SER A 72 19.01 18.96 7.95
N PRO A 73 19.20 19.26 9.24
CA PRO A 73 18.11 19.13 10.23
C PRO A 73 16.84 19.88 9.84
N LYS A 74 16.98 21.06 9.25
CA LYS A 74 15.83 21.86 8.82
C LYS A 74 15.08 21.18 7.68
N ALA A 75 15.82 20.67 6.69
CA ALA A 75 15.22 19.97 5.55
C ALA A 75 14.56 18.67 5.99
N ARG A 76 15.16 17.96 6.95
CA ARG A 76 14.56 16.75 7.53
C ARG A 76 13.24 17.05 8.21
N ALA A 77 13.19 18.13 8.97
CA ALA A 77 11.96 18.53 9.66
C ALA A 77 10.83 18.80 8.67
N VAL A 78 11.13 19.50 7.58
CA VAL A 78 10.15 19.77 6.53
C VAL A 78 9.68 18.47 5.88
N PHE A 79 10.62 17.58 5.54
CA PHE A 79 10.30 16.30 4.92
C PHE A 79 9.38 15.47 5.81
N TYR A 80 9.71 15.35 7.10
CA TYR A 80 8.90 14.58 8.03
C TYR A 80 7.53 15.19 8.25
N ALA A 81 7.44 16.53 8.28
CA ALA A 81 6.16 17.20 8.41
C ALA A 81 5.23 16.91 7.23
N LEU A 82 5.76 16.96 6.01
CA LEU A 82 5.01 16.64 4.81
C LEU A 82 4.57 15.19 4.80
N ARG A 83 5.46 14.28 5.18
CA ARG A 83 5.17 12.86 5.22
C ARG A 83 4.11 12.51 6.26
N LEU A 84 4.19 13.10 7.44
CA LEU A 84 3.20 12.90 8.50
C LEU A 84 1.85 13.45 8.10
N GLY A 85 1.84 14.63 7.47
CA GLY A 85 0.60 15.20 6.95
C GLY A 85 -0.07 14.31 5.92
N ALA A 86 0.70 13.80 4.97
CA ALA A 86 0.17 12.87 3.96
C ALA A 86 -0.30 11.57 4.59
N GLY A 87 0.45 11.04 5.56
CA GLY A 87 0.07 9.81 6.26
C GLY A 87 -1.19 9.99 7.08
N ARG A 88 -1.33 11.12 7.73
CA ARG A 88 -2.51 11.40 8.56
C ARG A 88 -3.79 11.48 7.76
N ALA A 89 -3.73 12.03 6.57
CA ALA A 89 -4.91 12.13 5.73
C ALA A 89 -5.55 10.77 5.49
N GLY A 90 -4.75 9.71 5.49
CA GLY A 90 -5.24 8.36 5.31
C GLY A 90 -5.31 7.53 6.58
N ALA A 91 -4.57 7.89 7.63
CA ALA A 91 -4.43 7.08 8.84
C ALA A 91 -5.60 7.23 9.80
N GLU A 92 -6.35 8.26 9.63
CA GLU A 92 -7.53 8.51 10.49
C GLU A 92 -8.82 8.07 9.81
#